data_2739c77cc2fd53b573b07d41b7862896
#
_entry.id   2739c77cc2fd53b573b07d41b7862896
#
_cell.length_a   1.000
_cell.length_b   1.000
_cell.length_c   1.000
_cell.angle_alpha   90.00
_cell.angle_beta   90.00
_cell.angle_gamma   90.00
#
_symmetry.space_group_name_H-M   'P 1'
#
loop_
_entity.id
_entity.type
_entity.pdbx_description
1 polymer ?
#
loop_
_entity_poly.entity_id
_entity_poly.type
_entity_poly.pdbx_seq_one_letter_code
_entity_poly.pdbx_strand_id
1 'polypeptide(L)'
;MACEELCLNKGSRVWLGATAVIVAAQIAAAVFMRRSFGLTAFSDVVQCLLLLSGTATFVRLMVRSEGRIRLFWSLITLGLTFWSVYQLFWTYYEVILRQDVPDLCLWDVVLFLHVAPLMAALALRPQVPRDEYSGRVGRLDFALLLVWWFYLYVLIVMPWQYVVPAIPNYNSNLNNVYMAEKLAFLLGLLACWLTTKGQWRKLYASLFAMSLCYSAGSTLANWAIARKTYYSGSLYDILLVLAMASLTWIGLRTRVEGPEHHMAETSTVYGVWVARCSMIAVFSLALFAAWAISDSEIPAKIKVFRLALTLLAAFCMGVMVIARQQMLDRELVRLLNHSREAFDNLQRLQAQILQSEKLASIGQLVGGAAHELNNPITAMLGYSDLLLSTALTPQQQPVAAKIGQCVRRTRSLVASLISFARQTPAAKTPLDMNTLGRTAVKLAQAQWQAVGIEVRTELDKDLPKVIGDSNQLLQVCLQLIGNCLYVLGERGGKVLYVRTERDRNACVLRFVIEPSVQTSGEQVSFQTSPEESLGLAACQGILQEHRGEIRRERHADGSLILSVELPVARIASATSKEATVPVLWQSRPYA
;
A
#
# COMPACT_ATOMS: atom_id res chain seq x y z
N MET A 1 3.77 -29.31 22.15
CA MET A 1 3.61 -28.97 20.73
C MET A 1 4.39 -29.88 19.75
N ALA A 2 4.73 -31.09 20.10
CA ALA A 2 5.50 -32.02 19.25
C ALA A 2 4.72 -33.24 18.74
N CYS A 3 3.43 -33.40 19.09
CA CYS A 3 2.64 -34.62 18.78
C CYS A 3 1.53 -34.43 17.71
N GLU A 4 1.31 -33.25 17.19
CA GLU A 4 0.25 -32.97 16.19
C GLU A 4 0.67 -33.13 14.71
N GLU A 5 1.95 -33.35 14.46
CA GLU A 5 2.52 -33.39 13.09
C GLU A 5 2.20 -34.66 12.27
N LEU A 6 1.54 -35.67 12.79
CA LEU A 6 1.44 -36.98 12.14
C LEU A 6 0.04 -37.54 11.87
N CYS A 7 -1.02 -36.77 11.95
CA CYS A 7 -2.35 -37.25 11.59
C CYS A 7 -2.69 -37.02 10.11
N LEU A 8 -2.09 -37.81 9.20
CA LEU A 8 -2.63 -38.02 7.87
C LEU A 8 -4.05 -38.61 7.99
N ASN A 9 -5.02 -38.03 7.27
CA ASN A 9 -6.39 -38.52 7.19
C ASN A 9 -6.36 -40.01 6.72
N LYS A 10 -7.31 -40.82 7.23
CA LYS A 10 -7.42 -42.27 6.91
C LYS A 10 -7.32 -42.54 5.40
N GLY A 11 -7.96 -41.69 4.56
CA GLY A 11 -7.89 -41.80 3.09
C GLY A 11 -6.48 -41.56 2.55
N SER A 12 -5.73 -40.60 3.08
CA SER A 12 -4.34 -40.34 2.65
C SER A 12 -3.39 -41.47 3.02
N ARG A 13 -3.61 -42.14 4.16
CA ARG A 13 -2.82 -43.34 4.56
C ARG A 13 -3.07 -44.51 3.64
N VAL A 14 -4.34 -44.74 3.25
CA VAL A 14 -4.69 -45.80 2.30
C VAL A 14 -4.06 -45.52 0.94
N TRP A 15 -4.11 -44.29 0.47
CA TRP A 15 -3.50 -43.91 -0.81
C TRP A 15 -1.98 -44.09 -0.81
N LEU A 16 -1.29 -43.66 0.23
CA LEU A 16 0.16 -43.91 0.39
C LEU A 16 0.49 -45.41 0.49
N GLY A 17 -0.31 -46.18 1.20
CA GLY A 17 -0.16 -47.63 1.28
C GLY A 17 -0.29 -48.31 -0.09
N ALA A 18 -1.31 -47.91 -0.90
CA ALA A 18 -1.47 -48.41 -2.25
C ALA A 18 -0.27 -48.02 -3.14
N THR A 19 0.20 -46.80 -3.07
CA THR A 19 1.40 -46.33 -3.81
C THR A 19 2.63 -47.16 -3.43
N ALA A 20 2.85 -47.43 -2.14
CA ALA A 20 3.96 -48.21 -1.67
C ALA A 20 3.90 -49.68 -2.17
N VAL A 21 2.70 -50.28 -2.16
CA VAL A 21 2.49 -51.65 -2.70
C VAL A 21 2.81 -51.71 -4.20
N ILE A 22 2.34 -50.71 -4.98
CA ILE A 22 2.62 -50.61 -6.43
C ILE A 22 4.13 -50.50 -6.68
N VAL A 23 4.84 -49.68 -5.93
CA VAL A 23 6.30 -49.51 -6.02
C VAL A 23 7.01 -50.83 -5.69
N ALA A 24 6.60 -51.49 -4.59
CA ALA A 24 7.20 -52.78 -4.19
C ALA A 24 6.97 -53.84 -5.25
N ALA A 25 5.77 -53.88 -5.85
CA ALA A 25 5.48 -54.81 -6.94
C ALA A 25 6.34 -54.54 -8.19
N GLN A 26 6.56 -53.26 -8.53
CA GLN A 26 7.43 -52.86 -9.64
C GLN A 26 8.89 -53.28 -9.39
N ILE A 27 9.40 -53.03 -8.21
CA ILE A 27 10.78 -53.43 -7.82
C ILE A 27 10.91 -54.97 -7.89
N ALA A 28 9.95 -55.71 -7.34
CA ALA A 28 9.95 -57.16 -7.40
C ALA A 28 9.90 -57.66 -8.84
N ALA A 29 9.06 -57.08 -9.69
CA ALA A 29 8.99 -57.42 -11.09
C ALA A 29 10.32 -57.15 -11.82
N ALA A 30 10.96 -56.00 -11.59
CA ALA A 30 12.25 -55.63 -12.19
C ALA A 30 13.39 -56.58 -11.77
N VAL A 31 13.34 -57.14 -10.53
CA VAL A 31 14.38 -58.04 -10.02
C VAL A 31 14.16 -59.49 -10.40
N PHE A 32 12.91 -59.99 -10.35
CA PHE A 32 12.61 -61.41 -10.48
C PHE A 32 12.07 -61.80 -11.87
N MET A 33 11.51 -60.87 -12.67
CA MET A 33 10.99 -61.20 -13.99
C MET A 33 12.08 -61.05 -15.06
N ARG A 34 12.07 -61.97 -16.04
CA ARG A 34 12.92 -61.86 -17.22
C ARG A 34 12.31 -60.84 -18.18
N ARG A 35 13.14 -60.24 -19.05
CA ARG A 35 12.71 -59.34 -20.12
C ARG A 35 11.59 -59.99 -20.93
N SER A 36 10.41 -59.36 -20.92
CA SER A 36 9.22 -59.85 -21.62
C SER A 36 8.27 -58.69 -21.87
N PHE A 37 7.39 -58.84 -22.88
CA PHE A 37 6.34 -57.86 -23.12
C PHE A 37 5.47 -57.61 -21.87
N GLY A 38 5.18 -58.65 -21.09
CA GLY A 38 4.42 -58.50 -19.83
C GLY A 38 5.11 -57.60 -18.80
N LEU A 39 6.45 -57.65 -18.67
CA LEU A 39 7.21 -56.76 -17.80
C LEU A 39 7.19 -55.33 -18.31
N THR A 40 7.40 -55.09 -19.59
CA THR A 40 7.31 -53.76 -20.21
C THR A 40 5.93 -53.16 -20.00
N ALA A 41 4.86 -53.87 -20.35
CA ALA A 41 3.49 -53.40 -20.19
C ALA A 41 3.13 -53.11 -18.73
N PHE A 42 3.57 -53.97 -17.79
CA PHE A 42 3.36 -53.74 -16.36
C PHE A 42 4.09 -52.49 -15.89
N SER A 43 5.36 -52.31 -16.25
CA SER A 43 6.16 -51.14 -15.87
C SER A 43 5.56 -49.84 -16.36
N ASP A 44 5.19 -49.77 -17.62
CA ASP A 44 4.64 -48.57 -18.25
C ASP A 44 3.29 -48.15 -17.62
N VAL A 45 2.41 -49.14 -17.40
CA VAL A 45 1.12 -48.89 -16.72
C VAL A 45 1.35 -48.41 -15.28
N VAL A 46 2.30 -48.98 -14.55
CA VAL A 46 2.66 -48.55 -13.20
C VAL A 46 3.17 -47.11 -13.22
N GLN A 47 4.05 -46.76 -14.13
CA GLN A 47 4.56 -45.38 -14.26
C GLN A 47 3.43 -44.39 -14.56
N CYS A 48 2.51 -44.71 -15.46
CA CYS A 48 1.32 -43.90 -15.72
C CYS A 48 0.45 -43.73 -14.48
N LEU A 49 0.17 -44.80 -13.75
CA LEU A 49 -0.64 -44.76 -12.53
C LEU A 49 0.03 -43.88 -11.43
N LEU A 50 1.34 -43.98 -11.26
CA LEU A 50 2.09 -43.19 -10.27
C LEU A 50 2.09 -41.69 -10.62
N LEU A 51 2.29 -41.35 -11.92
CA LEU A 51 2.23 -39.96 -12.38
C LEU A 51 0.82 -39.36 -12.25
N LEU A 52 -0.21 -40.11 -12.65
CA LEU A 52 -1.60 -39.66 -12.51
C LEU A 52 -1.98 -39.52 -11.05
N SER A 53 -1.57 -40.44 -10.18
CA SER A 53 -1.75 -40.36 -8.74
C SER A 53 -1.07 -39.11 -8.15
N GLY A 54 0.18 -38.86 -8.51
CA GLY A 54 0.92 -37.65 -8.12
C GLY A 54 0.19 -36.39 -8.59
N THR A 55 -0.11 -36.30 -9.88
CA THR A 55 -0.81 -35.15 -10.47
C THR A 55 -2.14 -34.87 -9.76
N ALA A 56 -2.94 -35.91 -9.47
CA ALA A 56 -4.21 -35.77 -8.75
C ALA A 56 -4.05 -35.12 -7.35
N THR A 57 -2.94 -35.42 -6.65
CA THR A 57 -2.67 -34.80 -5.34
C THR A 57 -2.37 -33.30 -5.47
N PHE A 58 -1.67 -32.89 -6.53
CA PHE A 58 -1.39 -31.46 -6.81
C PHE A 58 -2.64 -30.72 -7.34
N VAL A 59 -3.52 -31.36 -8.13
CA VAL A 59 -4.85 -30.81 -8.45
C VAL A 59 -5.64 -30.50 -7.19
N ARG A 60 -5.63 -31.42 -6.23
CA ARG A 60 -6.29 -31.19 -4.92
C ARG A 60 -5.72 -29.96 -4.19
N LEU A 61 -4.41 -29.77 -4.19
CA LEU A 61 -3.77 -28.57 -3.61
C LEU A 61 -4.17 -27.31 -4.36
N MET A 62 -4.18 -27.34 -5.70
CA MET A 62 -4.61 -26.25 -6.56
C MET A 62 -6.05 -25.80 -6.26
N VAL A 63 -6.98 -26.75 -6.15
CA VAL A 63 -8.41 -26.45 -5.90
C VAL A 63 -8.65 -25.87 -4.50
N ARG A 64 -7.84 -26.28 -3.52
CA ARG A 64 -7.95 -25.81 -2.12
C ARG A 64 -7.21 -24.53 -1.83
N SER A 65 -6.47 -24.00 -2.77
CA SER A 65 -5.65 -22.80 -2.63
C SER A 65 -6.30 -21.60 -3.30
N GLU A 66 -5.90 -20.40 -2.89
CA GLU A 66 -6.37 -19.14 -3.47
C GLU A 66 -5.19 -18.26 -3.92
N GLY A 67 -5.49 -17.29 -4.77
CA GLY A 67 -4.55 -16.27 -5.21
C GLY A 67 -3.25 -16.81 -5.79
N ARG A 68 -2.10 -16.33 -5.31
CA ARG A 68 -0.76 -16.72 -5.80
C ARG A 68 -0.39 -18.17 -5.49
N ILE A 69 -0.89 -18.71 -4.39
CA ILE A 69 -0.65 -20.11 -4.00
C ILE A 69 -1.38 -21.04 -4.98
N ARG A 70 -2.61 -20.69 -5.38
CA ARG A 70 -3.33 -21.42 -6.42
C ARG A 70 -2.58 -21.40 -7.74
N LEU A 71 -2.03 -20.24 -8.14
CA LEU A 71 -1.23 -20.15 -9.37
C LEU A 71 0.03 -21.03 -9.29
N PHE A 72 0.72 -21.05 -8.15
CA PHE A 72 1.87 -21.91 -7.92
C PHE A 72 1.53 -23.40 -8.13
N TRP A 73 0.46 -23.88 -7.49
CA TRP A 73 0.02 -25.26 -7.64
C TRP A 73 -0.52 -25.56 -9.05
N SER A 74 -1.16 -24.56 -9.71
CA SER A 74 -1.59 -24.71 -11.11
C SER A 74 -0.42 -24.93 -12.05
N LEU A 75 0.68 -24.19 -11.87
CA LEU A 75 1.88 -24.34 -12.69
C LEU A 75 2.57 -25.71 -12.45
N ILE A 76 2.67 -26.15 -11.20
CA ILE A 76 3.20 -27.48 -10.90
C ILE A 76 2.31 -28.56 -11.53
N THR A 77 0.99 -28.46 -11.36
CA THR A 77 0.03 -29.41 -11.94
C THR A 77 0.15 -29.44 -13.47
N LEU A 78 0.31 -28.28 -14.12
CA LEU A 78 0.48 -28.21 -15.58
C LEU A 78 1.74 -28.93 -16.05
N GLY A 79 2.88 -28.73 -15.36
CA GLY A 79 4.12 -29.45 -15.65
C GLY A 79 3.97 -30.97 -15.51
N LEU A 80 3.35 -31.41 -14.40
CA LEU A 80 3.08 -32.82 -14.17
C LEU A 80 2.08 -33.41 -15.20
N THR A 81 1.13 -32.60 -15.67
CA THR A 81 0.20 -33.01 -16.73
C THR A 81 0.94 -33.23 -18.04
N PHE A 82 1.84 -32.34 -18.46
CA PHE A 82 2.67 -32.54 -19.63
C PHE A 82 3.52 -33.83 -19.53
N TRP A 83 4.12 -34.05 -18.36
CA TRP A 83 4.87 -35.29 -18.13
C TRP A 83 3.97 -36.53 -18.18
N SER A 84 2.76 -36.48 -17.62
CA SER A 84 1.79 -37.57 -17.68
C SER A 84 1.35 -37.86 -19.12
N VAL A 85 1.12 -36.82 -19.93
CA VAL A 85 0.79 -36.98 -21.37
C VAL A 85 1.92 -37.64 -22.14
N TYR A 86 3.17 -37.24 -21.90
CA TYR A 86 4.33 -37.87 -22.50
C TYR A 86 4.44 -39.35 -22.11
N GLN A 87 4.22 -39.71 -20.86
CA GLN A 87 4.27 -41.11 -20.38
C GLN A 87 3.14 -41.95 -20.99
N LEU A 88 1.93 -41.38 -21.12
CA LEU A 88 0.82 -42.07 -21.82
C LEU A 88 1.14 -42.36 -23.28
N PHE A 89 1.80 -41.40 -23.97
CA PHE A 89 2.23 -41.57 -25.32
C PHE A 89 3.30 -42.67 -25.42
N TRP A 90 4.31 -42.68 -24.52
CA TRP A 90 5.32 -43.73 -24.46
C TRP A 90 4.67 -45.10 -24.29
N THR A 91 3.77 -45.25 -23.32
CA THR A 91 3.00 -46.47 -23.05
C THR A 91 2.15 -46.89 -24.25
N TYR A 92 1.56 -45.93 -24.98
CA TYR A 92 0.78 -46.24 -26.19
C TYR A 92 1.65 -46.95 -27.25
N TYR A 93 2.87 -46.50 -27.52
CA TYR A 93 3.77 -47.13 -28.47
C TYR A 93 4.22 -48.48 -28.00
N GLU A 94 4.75 -48.62 -26.79
CA GLU A 94 5.32 -49.89 -26.32
C GLU A 94 4.24 -50.96 -26.02
N VAL A 95 3.09 -50.58 -25.45
CA VAL A 95 2.07 -51.52 -24.98
C VAL A 95 0.97 -51.75 -26.00
N ILE A 96 0.45 -50.70 -26.65
CA ILE A 96 -0.68 -50.84 -27.57
C ILE A 96 -0.18 -51.17 -28.95
N LEU A 97 0.75 -50.37 -29.51
CA LEU A 97 1.30 -50.60 -30.86
C LEU A 97 2.37 -51.71 -30.87
N ARG A 98 2.96 -52.04 -29.73
CA ARG A 98 4.06 -53.01 -29.58
C ARG A 98 5.25 -52.67 -30.47
N GLN A 99 5.57 -51.38 -30.56
CA GLN A 99 6.66 -50.86 -31.38
C GLN A 99 7.56 -50.00 -30.49
N ASP A 100 8.82 -49.89 -30.87
CA ASP A 100 9.73 -48.94 -30.23
C ASP A 100 9.28 -47.52 -30.50
N VAL A 101 9.47 -46.61 -29.51
CA VAL A 101 9.14 -45.19 -29.66
C VAL A 101 10.02 -44.60 -30.78
N PRO A 102 9.47 -43.83 -31.73
CA PRO A 102 10.25 -43.25 -32.82
C PRO A 102 11.37 -42.33 -32.32
N ASP A 103 12.57 -42.47 -32.89
CA ASP A 103 13.74 -41.68 -32.54
C ASP A 103 13.53 -40.17 -32.77
N LEU A 104 12.75 -39.80 -33.78
CA LEU A 104 12.39 -38.40 -34.08
C LEU A 104 10.92 -38.16 -33.71
N CYS A 105 10.65 -37.77 -32.47
CA CYS A 105 9.29 -37.69 -31.97
C CYS A 105 8.88 -36.25 -31.64
N LEU A 106 7.69 -35.84 -32.06
CA LEU A 106 7.12 -34.56 -31.70
C LEU A 106 6.85 -34.45 -30.18
N TRP A 107 6.62 -35.58 -29.53
CA TRP A 107 6.32 -35.62 -28.10
C TRP A 107 7.50 -35.27 -27.20
N ASP A 108 8.73 -35.27 -27.72
CA ASP A 108 9.91 -34.78 -27.02
C ASP A 108 9.82 -33.27 -26.72
N VAL A 109 9.08 -32.51 -27.56
CA VAL A 109 8.74 -31.10 -27.29
C VAL A 109 7.85 -30.98 -26.05
N VAL A 110 6.87 -31.89 -25.90
CA VAL A 110 5.98 -31.93 -24.73
C VAL A 110 6.78 -32.26 -23.47
N LEU A 111 7.70 -33.21 -23.56
CA LEU A 111 8.60 -33.54 -22.47
C LEU A 111 9.54 -32.38 -22.14
N PHE A 112 10.08 -31.67 -23.11
CA PHE A 112 10.85 -30.46 -22.88
C PHE A 112 10.01 -29.37 -22.20
N LEU A 113 8.80 -29.14 -22.70
CA LEU A 113 7.93 -28.09 -22.15
C LEU A 113 7.41 -28.36 -20.74
N HIS A 114 7.51 -29.63 -20.22
CA HIS A 114 6.98 -29.91 -18.88
C HIS A 114 7.74 -29.18 -17.75
N VAL A 115 9.02 -28.89 -17.93
CA VAL A 115 9.84 -28.19 -16.93
C VAL A 115 9.55 -26.68 -16.93
N ALA A 116 9.13 -26.09 -18.05
CA ALA A 116 8.85 -24.66 -18.13
C ALA A 116 7.83 -24.15 -17.08
N PRO A 117 6.63 -24.75 -16.90
CA PRO A 117 5.72 -24.35 -15.84
C PRO A 117 6.26 -24.67 -14.43
N LEU A 118 7.09 -25.72 -14.26
CA LEU A 118 7.73 -26.00 -13.00
C LEU A 118 8.74 -24.90 -12.61
N MET A 119 9.53 -24.41 -13.55
CA MET A 119 10.43 -23.27 -13.35
C MET A 119 9.62 -21.98 -13.08
N ALA A 120 8.49 -21.79 -13.77
CA ALA A 120 7.57 -20.68 -13.50
C ALA A 120 7.05 -20.71 -12.07
N ALA A 121 6.71 -21.89 -11.55
CA ALA A 121 6.28 -22.06 -10.18
C ALA A 121 7.37 -21.64 -9.19
N LEU A 122 8.63 -22.04 -9.42
CA LEU A 122 9.76 -21.63 -8.57
C LEU A 122 9.98 -20.10 -8.57
N ALA A 123 9.86 -19.47 -9.74
CA ALA A 123 10.00 -18.03 -9.88
C ALA A 123 8.88 -17.25 -9.19
N LEU A 124 7.69 -17.84 -9.04
CA LEU A 124 6.54 -17.18 -8.41
C LEU A 124 6.74 -16.92 -6.92
N ARG A 125 7.42 -17.81 -6.18
CA ARG A 125 7.69 -17.72 -4.73
C ARG A 125 6.46 -17.24 -3.94
N PRO A 126 5.40 -18.03 -3.82
CA PRO A 126 4.13 -17.62 -3.21
C PRO A 126 4.25 -17.29 -1.72
N GLN A 127 5.28 -17.78 -1.04
CA GLN A 127 5.57 -17.54 0.36
C GLN A 127 6.09 -16.13 0.68
N VAL A 128 6.55 -15.38 -0.33
CA VAL A 128 7.11 -14.04 -0.14
C VAL A 128 6.05 -12.98 -0.44
N PRO A 129 5.74 -12.06 0.51
CA PRO A 129 4.90 -10.91 0.22
C PRO A 129 5.55 -10.06 -0.87
N ARG A 130 4.80 -9.68 -1.88
CA ARG A 130 5.29 -8.79 -2.96
C ARG A 130 4.29 -7.68 -3.20
N ASP A 131 4.81 -6.49 -3.44
CA ASP A 131 4.04 -5.40 -4.02
C ASP A 131 3.60 -5.79 -5.43
N GLU A 132 2.40 -5.39 -5.81
CA GLU A 132 1.77 -5.76 -7.08
C GLU A 132 2.64 -5.42 -8.29
N TYR A 133 3.36 -4.32 -8.21
CA TYR A 133 4.23 -3.83 -9.27
C TYR A 133 5.50 -4.69 -9.45
N SER A 134 6.21 -4.98 -8.37
CA SER A 134 7.39 -5.89 -8.40
C SER A 134 7.02 -7.24 -9.00
N GLY A 135 5.76 -7.66 -8.84
CA GLY A 135 5.22 -8.86 -9.47
C GLY A 135 5.06 -8.78 -11.00
N ARG A 136 4.76 -7.59 -11.56
CA ARG A 136 4.58 -7.43 -13.02
C ARG A 136 5.90 -7.46 -13.77
N VAL A 137 6.90 -6.73 -13.30
CA VAL A 137 8.25 -6.71 -13.90
C VAL A 137 8.91 -8.08 -13.79
N GLY A 138 8.83 -8.71 -12.61
CA GLY A 138 9.37 -10.07 -12.42
C GLY A 138 8.73 -11.13 -13.32
N ARG A 139 7.44 -10.99 -13.69
CA ARG A 139 6.80 -11.89 -14.68
C ARG A 139 7.36 -11.68 -16.07
N LEU A 140 7.70 -10.46 -16.46
CA LEU A 140 8.27 -10.14 -17.76
C LEU A 140 9.72 -10.65 -17.86
N ASP A 141 10.52 -10.48 -16.81
CA ASP A 141 11.87 -11.04 -16.73
C ASP A 141 11.84 -12.58 -16.81
N PHE A 142 10.88 -13.20 -16.14
CA PHE A 142 10.69 -14.63 -16.22
C PHE A 142 10.23 -15.09 -17.61
N ALA A 143 9.29 -14.36 -18.24
CA ALA A 143 8.85 -14.66 -19.61
C ALA A 143 10.01 -14.55 -20.62
N LEU A 144 10.91 -13.57 -20.46
CA LEU A 144 12.14 -13.46 -21.25
C LEU A 144 13.01 -14.72 -21.13
N LEU A 145 13.20 -15.23 -19.92
CA LEU A 145 13.97 -16.48 -19.70
C LEU A 145 13.29 -17.69 -20.30
N LEU A 146 11.94 -17.79 -20.25
CA LEU A 146 11.20 -18.88 -20.90
C LEU A 146 11.31 -18.82 -22.42
N VAL A 147 11.18 -17.64 -23.02
CA VAL A 147 11.35 -17.43 -24.46
C VAL A 147 12.77 -17.81 -24.87
N TRP A 148 13.78 -17.38 -24.10
CA TRP A 148 15.18 -17.75 -24.34
C TRP A 148 15.40 -19.26 -24.23
N TRP A 149 14.79 -19.91 -23.23
CA TRP A 149 14.91 -21.35 -23.04
C TRP A 149 14.28 -22.14 -24.21
N PHE A 150 13.09 -21.74 -24.63
CA PHE A 150 12.44 -22.29 -25.81
C PHE A 150 13.26 -22.04 -27.08
N TYR A 151 13.83 -20.84 -27.23
CA TYR A 151 14.73 -20.52 -28.32
C TYR A 151 15.93 -21.49 -28.38
N LEU A 152 16.55 -21.80 -27.25
CA LEU A 152 17.67 -22.76 -27.22
C LEU A 152 17.29 -24.14 -27.71
N TYR A 153 16.10 -24.64 -27.34
CA TYR A 153 15.61 -25.92 -27.83
C TYR A 153 15.42 -25.88 -29.34
N VAL A 154 14.76 -24.85 -29.85
CA VAL A 154 14.53 -24.68 -31.28
C VAL A 154 15.84 -24.48 -32.06
N LEU A 155 16.84 -23.80 -31.48
CA LEU A 155 18.15 -23.56 -32.09
C LEU A 155 18.99 -24.86 -32.19
N ILE A 156 18.99 -25.65 -31.11
CA ILE A 156 19.95 -26.75 -30.93
C ILE A 156 19.35 -28.08 -31.46
N VAL A 157 18.07 -28.37 -31.10
CA VAL A 157 17.46 -29.68 -31.31
C VAL A 157 16.65 -29.74 -32.60
N MET A 158 15.75 -28.80 -32.85
CA MET A 158 14.81 -28.82 -33.98
C MET A 158 15.46 -28.89 -35.39
N PRO A 159 16.62 -28.27 -35.66
CA PRO A 159 17.24 -28.35 -36.97
C PRO A 159 17.57 -29.78 -37.39
N TRP A 160 17.94 -30.64 -36.45
CA TRP A 160 18.29 -32.02 -36.66
C TRP A 160 17.05 -32.95 -36.74
N GLN A 161 15.88 -32.42 -36.41
CA GLN A 161 14.61 -33.14 -36.56
C GLN A 161 13.90 -32.77 -37.86
N TYR A 162 13.84 -31.48 -38.24
CA TYR A 162 12.98 -30.98 -39.31
C TYR A 162 13.72 -30.35 -40.50
N VAL A 163 14.92 -29.81 -40.34
CA VAL A 163 15.65 -29.11 -41.42
C VAL A 163 16.57 -30.09 -42.17
N VAL A 164 17.38 -30.83 -41.41
CA VAL A 164 18.24 -31.92 -41.94
C VAL A 164 18.18 -33.06 -40.94
N PRO A 165 17.23 -34.00 -41.10
CA PRO A 165 17.05 -35.09 -40.15
C PRO A 165 18.32 -35.92 -39.98
N ALA A 166 18.84 -36.01 -38.76
CA ALA A 166 20.01 -36.79 -38.40
C ALA A 166 19.89 -37.30 -36.95
N ILE A 167 19.47 -38.57 -36.80
CA ILE A 167 19.17 -39.21 -35.52
C ILE A 167 20.30 -39.08 -34.50
N PRO A 168 21.60 -39.37 -34.83
CA PRO A 168 22.66 -39.28 -33.84
C PRO A 168 22.84 -37.85 -33.27
N ASN A 169 22.77 -36.83 -34.16
CA ASN A 169 22.92 -35.42 -33.77
C ASN A 169 21.69 -34.96 -32.98
N TYR A 170 20.50 -35.39 -33.37
CA TYR A 170 19.27 -35.10 -32.64
C TYR A 170 19.35 -35.64 -31.22
N ASN A 171 19.61 -36.95 -31.04
CA ASN A 171 19.66 -37.59 -29.74
C ASN A 171 20.74 -36.97 -28.80
N SER A 172 21.94 -36.68 -29.34
CA SER A 172 23.01 -36.04 -28.59
C SER A 172 22.59 -34.64 -28.11
N ASN A 173 22.07 -33.81 -29.01
CA ASN A 173 21.65 -32.45 -28.70
C ASN A 173 20.45 -32.42 -27.75
N LEU A 174 19.47 -33.28 -27.93
CA LEU A 174 18.33 -33.44 -27.02
C LEU A 174 18.78 -33.78 -25.61
N ASN A 175 19.66 -34.78 -25.46
CA ASN A 175 20.20 -35.18 -24.17
C ASN A 175 20.99 -34.05 -23.47
N ASN A 176 21.78 -33.28 -24.22
CA ASN A 176 22.53 -32.15 -23.68
C ASN A 176 21.60 -31.02 -23.18
N VAL A 177 20.55 -30.69 -23.95
CA VAL A 177 19.55 -29.68 -23.56
C VAL A 177 18.77 -30.16 -22.34
N TYR A 178 18.37 -31.42 -22.27
CA TYR A 178 17.72 -31.99 -21.09
C TYR A 178 18.61 -32.00 -19.86
N MET A 179 19.89 -32.30 -20.00
CA MET A 179 20.82 -32.26 -18.91
C MET A 179 20.93 -30.82 -18.33
N ALA A 180 21.07 -29.83 -19.22
CA ALA A 180 21.10 -28.42 -18.83
C ALA A 180 19.81 -27.96 -18.14
N GLU A 181 18.65 -28.40 -18.64
CA GLU A 181 17.34 -28.13 -18.07
C GLU A 181 17.19 -28.69 -16.66
N LYS A 182 17.51 -29.96 -16.48
CA LYS A 182 17.47 -30.61 -15.16
C LYS A 182 18.40 -29.93 -14.17
N LEU A 183 19.62 -29.56 -14.59
CA LEU A 183 20.57 -28.84 -13.74
C LEU A 183 20.05 -27.47 -13.36
N ALA A 184 19.49 -26.70 -14.28
CA ALA A 184 18.89 -25.39 -14.00
C ALA A 184 17.73 -25.50 -13.00
N PHE A 185 16.85 -26.51 -13.18
CA PHE A 185 15.73 -26.76 -12.27
C PHE A 185 16.21 -27.17 -10.86
N LEU A 186 17.20 -28.06 -10.77
CA LEU A 186 17.81 -28.45 -9.48
C LEU A 186 18.46 -27.26 -8.77
N LEU A 187 19.19 -26.41 -9.49
CA LEU A 187 19.77 -25.21 -8.92
C LEU A 187 18.71 -24.23 -8.42
N GLY A 188 17.61 -24.08 -9.16
CA GLY A 188 16.45 -23.29 -8.75
C GLY A 188 15.80 -23.82 -7.49
N LEU A 189 15.58 -25.13 -7.39
CA LEU A 189 15.05 -25.78 -6.18
C LEU A 189 16.01 -25.66 -4.99
N LEU A 190 17.32 -25.84 -5.20
CA LEU A 190 18.35 -25.66 -4.20
C LEU A 190 18.34 -24.23 -3.64
N ALA A 191 18.30 -23.24 -4.53
CA ALA A 191 18.22 -21.84 -4.13
C ALA A 191 16.95 -21.54 -3.31
N CYS A 192 15.79 -22.08 -3.73
CA CYS A 192 14.55 -21.97 -2.96
C CYS A 192 14.66 -22.67 -1.60
N TRP A 193 15.22 -23.88 -1.52
CA TRP A 193 15.42 -24.62 -0.28
C TRP A 193 16.31 -23.89 0.70
N LEU A 194 17.45 -23.34 0.25
CA LEU A 194 18.41 -22.65 1.11
C LEU A 194 17.89 -21.29 1.61
N THR A 195 17.05 -20.61 0.82
CA THR A 195 16.56 -19.27 1.14
C THR A 195 15.23 -19.24 1.88
N THR A 196 14.54 -20.39 2.06
CA THR A 196 13.23 -20.46 2.72
C THR A 196 13.34 -21.08 4.11
N LYS A 197 12.32 -20.83 4.95
CA LYS A 197 12.18 -21.38 6.31
C LYS A 197 10.83 -22.13 6.42
N GLY A 198 10.56 -22.69 7.57
CA GLY A 198 9.29 -23.30 7.90
C GLY A 198 8.86 -24.46 7.00
N GLN A 199 7.58 -24.53 6.67
CA GLN A 199 7.00 -25.61 5.86
C GLN A 199 7.42 -25.52 4.37
N TRP A 200 7.61 -24.33 3.85
CA TRP A 200 8.10 -24.12 2.48
C TRP A 200 9.51 -24.69 2.28
N ARG A 201 10.38 -24.59 3.30
CA ARG A 201 11.70 -25.23 3.25
C ARG A 201 11.60 -26.74 3.11
N LYS A 202 10.68 -27.38 3.89
CA LYS A 202 10.44 -28.83 3.81
C LYS A 202 9.90 -29.23 2.43
N LEU A 203 9.00 -28.42 1.85
CA LEU A 203 8.46 -28.64 0.52
C LEU A 203 9.56 -28.58 -0.56
N TYR A 204 10.35 -27.50 -0.59
CA TYR A 204 11.42 -27.36 -1.58
C TYR A 204 12.50 -28.42 -1.41
N ALA A 205 12.84 -28.83 -0.19
CA ALA A 205 13.74 -29.94 0.06
C ALA A 205 13.21 -31.26 -0.51
N SER A 206 11.92 -31.54 -0.32
CA SER A 206 11.28 -32.75 -0.84
C SER A 206 11.22 -32.74 -2.38
N LEU A 207 10.88 -31.60 -3.00
CA LEU A 207 10.90 -31.43 -4.45
C LEU A 207 12.32 -31.54 -5.01
N PHE A 208 13.34 -31.01 -4.31
CA PHE A 208 14.74 -31.15 -4.70
C PHE A 208 15.20 -32.60 -4.66
N ALA A 209 14.90 -33.34 -3.58
CA ALA A 209 15.25 -34.74 -3.47
C ALA A 209 14.57 -35.60 -4.55
N MET A 210 13.28 -35.35 -4.83
CA MET A 210 12.55 -36.00 -5.91
C MET A 210 13.16 -35.71 -7.29
N SER A 211 13.45 -34.42 -7.57
CA SER A 211 14.04 -34.02 -8.86
C SER A 211 15.47 -34.55 -9.04
N LEU A 212 16.24 -34.65 -7.96
CA LEU A 212 17.58 -35.27 -7.98
C LEU A 212 17.47 -36.76 -8.29
N CYS A 213 16.55 -37.47 -7.65
CA CYS A 213 16.28 -38.87 -7.92
C CYS A 213 15.84 -39.10 -9.38
N TYR A 214 14.92 -38.27 -9.89
CA TYR A 214 14.50 -38.29 -11.29
C TYR A 214 15.65 -38.03 -12.26
N SER A 215 16.48 -37.00 -11.98
CA SER A 215 17.61 -36.64 -12.84
C SER A 215 18.64 -37.75 -12.90
N ALA A 216 18.94 -38.38 -11.77
CA ALA A 216 19.85 -39.52 -11.68
C ALA A 216 19.29 -40.75 -12.47
N GLY A 217 18.01 -41.07 -12.24
CA GLY A 217 17.33 -42.17 -12.92
C GLY A 217 17.27 -41.97 -14.46
N SER A 218 16.86 -40.76 -14.88
CA SER A 218 16.80 -40.43 -16.30
C SER A 218 18.20 -40.44 -16.99
N THR A 219 19.23 -39.97 -16.29
CA THR A 219 20.61 -40.02 -16.82
C THR A 219 21.10 -41.46 -16.95
N LEU A 220 20.80 -42.30 -15.96
CA LEU A 220 21.13 -43.71 -15.99
C LEU A 220 20.37 -44.47 -17.10
N ALA A 221 19.09 -44.20 -17.30
CA ALA A 221 18.28 -44.75 -18.37
C ALA A 221 18.83 -44.32 -19.74
N ASN A 222 19.13 -43.05 -19.95
CA ASN A 222 19.71 -42.56 -21.22
C ASN A 222 21.07 -43.20 -21.53
N TRP A 223 21.90 -43.40 -20.50
CA TRP A 223 23.17 -44.13 -20.64
C TRP A 223 22.94 -45.57 -21.03
N ALA A 224 21.94 -46.25 -20.46
CA ALA A 224 21.59 -47.63 -20.83
C ALA A 224 20.99 -47.72 -22.23
N ILE A 225 20.18 -46.73 -22.66
CA ILE A 225 19.65 -46.61 -24.03
C ILE A 225 20.82 -46.50 -25.03
N ALA A 226 21.78 -45.62 -24.78
CA ALA A 226 22.96 -45.44 -25.63
C ALA A 226 23.78 -46.74 -25.80
N ARG A 227 23.77 -47.59 -24.77
CA ARG A 227 24.42 -48.91 -24.79
C ARG A 227 23.52 -50.07 -25.30
N LYS A 228 22.28 -49.76 -25.66
CA LYS A 228 21.29 -50.76 -26.09
C LYS A 228 20.98 -51.83 -25.03
N THR A 229 21.18 -51.51 -23.74
CA THR A 229 20.92 -52.42 -22.61
C THR A 229 19.59 -52.09 -21.91
N TYR A 230 19.00 -50.92 -22.21
CA TYR A 230 17.74 -50.48 -21.65
C TYR A 230 16.55 -51.26 -22.23
N TYR A 231 15.57 -51.51 -21.36
CA TYR A 231 14.19 -51.90 -21.69
C TYR A 231 13.27 -51.47 -20.57
N SER A 232 12.03 -51.12 -20.88
CA SER A 232 11.04 -50.69 -19.86
C SER A 232 10.77 -51.82 -18.87
N GLY A 233 10.84 -51.50 -17.57
CA GLY A 233 10.77 -52.47 -16.48
C GLY A 233 12.12 -53.01 -16.00
N SER A 234 13.23 -52.52 -16.55
CA SER A 234 14.58 -52.85 -16.08
C SER A 234 14.92 -52.15 -14.74
N LEU A 235 16.03 -52.61 -14.12
CA LEU A 235 16.52 -51.97 -12.87
C LEU A 235 16.81 -50.46 -13.03
N TYR A 236 17.02 -50.00 -14.27
CA TYR A 236 17.24 -48.57 -14.56
C TYR A 236 16.02 -47.69 -14.26
N ASP A 237 14.81 -48.28 -14.30
CA ASP A 237 13.56 -47.55 -14.04
C ASP A 237 13.26 -47.37 -12.57
N ILE A 238 13.95 -48.05 -11.66
CA ILE A 238 13.64 -48.00 -10.20
C ILE A 238 13.73 -46.57 -9.67
N LEU A 239 14.76 -45.82 -10.05
CA LEU A 239 14.90 -44.43 -9.61
C LEU A 239 13.80 -43.53 -10.17
N LEU A 240 13.35 -43.76 -11.41
CA LEU A 240 12.23 -43.03 -12.05
C LEU A 240 10.92 -43.33 -11.31
N VAL A 241 10.64 -44.59 -11.03
CA VAL A 241 9.46 -45.03 -10.29
C VAL A 241 9.44 -44.44 -8.85
N LEU A 242 10.58 -44.42 -8.16
CA LEU A 242 10.70 -43.81 -6.83
C LEU A 242 10.44 -42.30 -6.89
N ALA A 243 10.96 -41.60 -7.90
CA ALA A 243 10.70 -40.18 -8.10
C ALA A 243 9.21 -39.92 -8.36
N MET A 244 8.57 -40.69 -9.25
CA MET A 244 7.13 -40.57 -9.54
C MET A 244 6.26 -40.85 -8.30
N ALA A 245 6.58 -41.89 -7.53
CA ALA A 245 5.88 -42.23 -6.29
C ALA A 245 6.00 -41.14 -5.22
N SER A 246 7.17 -40.49 -5.13
CA SER A 246 7.41 -39.42 -4.17
C SER A 246 6.54 -38.19 -4.41
N LEU A 247 6.06 -37.94 -5.65
CA LEU A 247 5.09 -36.89 -5.96
C LEU A 247 3.80 -37.07 -5.17
N THR A 248 3.26 -38.31 -5.12
CA THR A 248 2.06 -38.59 -4.34
C THR A 248 2.28 -38.31 -2.86
N TRP A 249 3.43 -38.73 -2.31
CA TRP A 249 3.79 -38.48 -0.92
C TRP A 249 3.91 -36.98 -0.62
N ILE A 250 4.59 -36.20 -1.49
CA ILE A 250 4.76 -34.75 -1.36
C ILE A 250 3.38 -34.07 -1.38
N GLY A 251 2.53 -34.38 -2.37
CA GLY A 251 1.23 -33.74 -2.53
C GLY A 251 0.25 -34.03 -1.37
N LEU A 252 0.29 -35.25 -0.79
CA LEU A 252 -0.58 -35.62 0.33
C LEU A 252 -0.08 -35.03 1.68
N ARG A 253 1.22 -34.83 1.85
CA ARG A 253 1.81 -34.31 3.08
C ARG A 253 1.83 -32.78 3.13
N THR A 254 1.82 -32.13 1.99
CA THR A 254 1.86 -30.66 1.91
C THR A 254 0.56 -30.05 2.41
N ARG A 255 0.67 -29.11 3.35
CA ARG A 255 -0.43 -28.25 3.81
C ARG A 255 -0.39 -26.93 3.07
N VAL A 256 -1.57 -26.39 2.80
CA VAL A 256 -1.70 -25.05 2.19
C VAL A 256 -1.57 -24.02 3.32
N GLU A 257 -0.47 -23.28 3.31
CA GLU A 257 -0.25 -22.18 4.26
C GLU A 257 -0.07 -20.87 3.52
N GLY A 258 -0.50 -19.78 4.16
CA GLY A 258 -0.35 -18.42 3.66
C GLY A 258 1.11 -17.93 3.63
N PRO A 259 1.36 -16.71 3.17
CA PRO A 259 2.69 -16.11 3.13
C PRO A 259 3.25 -15.88 4.54
N GLU A 260 4.53 -16.19 4.74
CA GLU A 260 5.26 -15.96 5.99
C GLU A 260 5.74 -14.50 6.08
N HIS A 261 5.38 -13.77 7.15
CA HIS A 261 5.67 -12.34 7.31
C HIS A 261 7.16 -11.97 7.45
N HIS A 262 8.05 -12.94 7.74
CA HIS A 262 9.48 -12.68 8.03
C HIS A 262 10.41 -12.66 6.78
N MET A 263 9.90 -12.77 5.56
CA MET A 263 10.71 -12.99 4.35
C MET A 263 10.87 -11.76 3.43
N ALA A 264 10.58 -10.55 3.89
CA ALA A 264 10.59 -9.34 3.02
C ALA A 264 11.99 -8.99 2.47
N GLU A 265 13.06 -9.17 3.26
CA GLU A 265 14.41 -8.74 2.85
C GLU A 265 15.05 -9.61 1.75
N THR A 266 14.75 -10.92 1.70
CA THR A 266 15.32 -11.81 0.67
C THR A 266 14.67 -11.67 -0.70
N SER A 267 13.54 -10.98 -0.79
CA SER A 267 12.76 -10.79 -2.03
C SER A 267 13.47 -9.87 -3.04
N THR A 268 14.14 -8.83 -2.57
CA THR A 268 14.80 -7.83 -3.43
C THR A 268 16.00 -8.42 -4.16
N VAL A 269 16.84 -9.18 -3.46
CA VAL A 269 18.05 -9.80 -4.02
C VAL A 269 17.70 -10.78 -5.15
N TYR A 270 16.66 -11.61 -4.94
CA TYR A 270 16.24 -12.58 -5.96
C TYR A 270 15.69 -11.91 -7.22
N GLY A 271 14.87 -10.86 -7.08
CA GLY A 271 14.36 -10.10 -8.22
C GLY A 271 15.48 -9.52 -9.09
N VAL A 272 16.53 -9.00 -8.44
CA VAL A 272 17.72 -8.49 -9.13
C VAL A 272 18.46 -9.60 -9.90
N TRP A 273 18.59 -10.80 -9.33
CA TRP A 273 19.25 -11.92 -10.02
C TRP A 273 18.46 -12.40 -11.24
N VAL A 274 17.13 -12.53 -11.14
CA VAL A 274 16.29 -12.90 -12.29
C VAL A 274 16.40 -11.86 -13.41
N ALA A 275 16.39 -10.57 -13.06
CA ALA A 275 16.59 -9.48 -14.01
C ALA A 275 17.98 -9.53 -14.68
N ARG A 276 19.02 -9.83 -13.93
CA ARG A 276 20.38 -10.00 -14.49
C ARG A 276 20.45 -11.21 -15.43
N CYS A 277 19.89 -12.33 -15.03
CA CYS A 277 19.85 -13.53 -15.88
C CYS A 277 19.07 -13.28 -17.17
N SER A 278 17.95 -12.56 -17.13
CA SER A 278 17.19 -12.22 -18.33
C SER A 278 17.98 -11.34 -19.30
N MET A 279 18.76 -10.39 -18.78
CA MET A 279 19.64 -9.56 -19.62
C MET A 279 20.81 -10.36 -20.21
N ILE A 280 21.44 -11.25 -19.43
CA ILE A 280 22.48 -12.16 -19.93
C ILE A 280 21.92 -13.04 -21.05
N ALA A 281 20.70 -13.54 -20.91
CA ALA A 281 20.02 -14.32 -21.92
C ALA A 281 19.85 -13.52 -23.23
N VAL A 282 19.47 -12.26 -23.17
CA VAL A 282 19.37 -11.38 -24.37
C VAL A 282 20.73 -11.16 -25.02
N PHE A 283 21.75 -10.85 -24.24
CA PHE A 283 23.11 -10.63 -24.78
C PHE A 283 23.72 -11.91 -25.38
N SER A 284 23.35 -13.10 -24.85
CA SER A 284 23.83 -14.38 -25.38
C SER A 284 23.38 -14.65 -26.82
N LEU A 285 22.30 -14.00 -27.29
CA LEU A 285 21.82 -14.18 -28.68
C LEU A 285 22.89 -13.81 -29.71
N ALA A 286 23.69 -12.76 -29.46
CA ALA A 286 24.78 -12.38 -30.34
C ALA A 286 25.87 -13.46 -30.42
N LEU A 287 26.16 -14.12 -29.29
CA LEU A 287 27.11 -15.23 -29.24
C LEU A 287 26.58 -16.46 -29.97
N PHE A 288 25.28 -16.76 -29.83
CA PHE A 288 24.63 -17.84 -30.55
C PHE A 288 24.56 -17.57 -32.07
N ALA A 289 24.34 -16.32 -32.49
CA ALA A 289 24.43 -15.94 -33.90
C ALA A 289 25.84 -16.17 -34.47
N ALA A 290 26.87 -15.75 -33.75
CA ALA A 290 28.26 -15.97 -34.14
C ALA A 290 28.59 -17.47 -34.21
N TRP A 291 28.19 -18.25 -33.19
CA TRP A 291 28.37 -19.69 -33.17
C TRP A 291 27.64 -20.40 -34.33
N ALA A 292 26.40 -19.98 -34.66
CA ALA A 292 25.61 -20.54 -35.72
C ALA A 292 26.29 -20.44 -37.11
N ILE A 293 27.16 -19.43 -37.31
CA ILE A 293 27.86 -19.18 -38.57
C ILE A 293 29.24 -19.83 -38.59
N SER A 294 29.94 -19.90 -37.43
CA SER A 294 31.36 -20.28 -37.37
C SER A 294 31.63 -21.77 -37.58
N ASP A 295 30.67 -22.64 -37.28
CA ASP A 295 30.87 -24.10 -37.44
C ASP A 295 30.83 -24.51 -38.89
N SER A 296 31.97 -24.91 -39.45
CA SER A 296 32.16 -25.28 -40.87
C SER A 296 31.47 -26.61 -41.24
N GLU A 297 31.32 -27.53 -40.30
CA GLU A 297 30.79 -28.86 -40.53
C GLU A 297 29.27 -28.93 -40.65
N ILE A 298 28.58 -27.88 -40.22
CA ILE A 298 27.12 -27.81 -40.21
C ILE A 298 26.57 -27.47 -41.60
N PRO A 299 25.54 -28.21 -42.10
CA PRO A 299 24.87 -27.93 -43.36
C PRO A 299 24.36 -26.47 -43.47
N ALA A 300 24.54 -25.87 -44.66
CA ALA A 300 24.14 -24.48 -44.91
C ALA A 300 22.66 -24.18 -44.55
N LYS A 301 21.76 -25.14 -44.80
CA LYS A 301 20.34 -25.03 -44.46
C LYS A 301 20.12 -24.81 -42.95
N ILE A 302 20.88 -25.51 -42.10
CA ILE A 302 20.80 -25.37 -40.65
C ILE A 302 21.35 -23.99 -40.20
N LYS A 303 22.45 -23.54 -40.83
CA LYS A 303 23.01 -22.20 -40.53
C LYS A 303 22.01 -21.09 -40.84
N VAL A 304 21.36 -21.13 -41.99
CA VAL A 304 20.33 -20.15 -42.37
C VAL A 304 19.15 -20.21 -41.41
N PHE A 305 18.67 -21.38 -41.04
CA PHE A 305 17.59 -21.56 -40.08
C PHE A 305 17.96 -20.96 -38.70
N ARG A 306 19.14 -21.30 -38.18
CA ARG A 306 19.64 -20.80 -36.89
C ARG A 306 19.79 -19.29 -36.89
N LEU A 307 20.31 -18.71 -37.98
CA LEU A 307 20.45 -17.25 -38.09
C LEU A 307 19.09 -16.56 -38.13
N ALA A 308 18.16 -17.05 -38.97
CA ALA A 308 16.80 -16.48 -39.05
C ALA A 308 16.06 -16.57 -37.72
N LEU A 309 16.16 -17.73 -37.04
CA LEU A 309 15.60 -17.92 -35.70
C LEU A 309 16.20 -16.97 -34.68
N THR A 310 17.52 -16.78 -34.70
CA THR A 310 18.21 -15.89 -33.76
C THR A 310 17.81 -14.43 -33.98
N LEU A 311 17.66 -13.99 -35.23
CA LEU A 311 17.14 -12.65 -35.56
C LEU A 311 15.70 -12.46 -35.07
N LEU A 312 14.85 -13.46 -35.29
CA LEU A 312 13.47 -13.44 -34.79
C LEU A 312 13.43 -13.37 -33.25
N ALA A 313 14.23 -14.21 -32.58
CA ALA A 313 14.32 -14.20 -31.12
C ALA A 313 14.85 -12.87 -30.60
N ALA A 314 15.87 -12.30 -31.24
CA ALA A 314 16.41 -10.98 -30.89
C ALA A 314 15.35 -9.88 -31.04
N PHE A 315 14.55 -9.90 -32.08
CA PHE A 315 13.44 -8.98 -32.27
C PHE A 315 12.38 -9.14 -31.17
N CYS A 316 11.88 -10.34 -30.93
CA CYS A 316 10.86 -10.62 -29.92
C CYS A 316 11.34 -10.26 -28.52
N MET A 317 12.54 -10.68 -28.13
CA MET A 317 13.12 -10.38 -26.83
C MET A 317 13.45 -8.88 -26.70
N GLY A 318 13.87 -8.21 -27.78
CA GLY A 318 14.08 -6.78 -27.83
C GLY A 318 12.79 -5.99 -27.52
N VAL A 319 11.67 -6.37 -28.13
CA VAL A 319 10.34 -5.80 -27.84
C VAL A 319 9.98 -5.98 -26.36
N MET A 320 10.23 -7.18 -25.82
CA MET A 320 9.96 -7.46 -24.39
C MET A 320 10.85 -6.62 -23.47
N VAL A 321 12.12 -6.39 -23.81
CA VAL A 321 13.04 -5.53 -23.06
C VAL A 321 12.56 -4.08 -23.09
N ILE A 322 12.12 -3.57 -24.24
CA ILE A 322 11.55 -2.22 -24.36
C ILE A 322 10.30 -2.09 -23.49
N ALA A 323 9.39 -3.07 -23.58
CA ALA A 323 8.18 -3.08 -22.73
C ALA A 323 8.54 -3.08 -21.22
N ARG A 324 9.52 -3.89 -20.83
CA ARG A 324 10.06 -3.91 -19.47
C ARG A 324 10.62 -2.56 -19.05
N GLN A 325 11.43 -1.94 -19.90
CA GLN A 325 12.01 -0.63 -19.62
C GLN A 325 10.94 0.44 -19.44
N GLN A 326 9.94 0.48 -20.31
CA GLN A 326 8.81 1.41 -20.18
C GLN A 326 8.04 1.22 -18.87
N MET A 327 7.87 -0.01 -18.42
CA MET A 327 7.23 -0.28 -17.12
C MET A 327 8.08 0.26 -15.96
N LEU A 328 9.41 0.03 -15.99
CA LEU A 328 10.32 0.54 -14.96
C LEU A 328 10.35 2.07 -14.92
N ASP A 329 10.40 2.73 -16.08
CA ASP A 329 10.42 4.18 -16.19
C ASP A 329 9.13 4.81 -15.61
N ARG A 330 7.97 4.23 -15.93
CA ARG A 330 6.68 4.68 -15.37
C ARG A 330 6.64 4.58 -13.84
N GLU A 331 7.20 3.49 -13.30
CA GLU A 331 7.20 3.32 -11.84
C GLU A 331 8.22 4.22 -11.16
N LEU A 332 9.37 4.42 -11.77
CA LEU A 332 10.37 5.37 -11.27
C LEU A 332 9.76 6.78 -11.17
N VAL A 333 9.08 7.23 -12.22
CA VAL A 333 8.38 8.53 -12.22
C VAL A 333 7.31 8.58 -11.14
N ARG A 334 6.53 7.51 -10.97
CA ARG A 334 5.50 7.43 -9.92
C ARG A 334 6.09 7.52 -8.51
N LEU A 335 7.16 6.77 -8.24
CA LEU A 335 7.84 6.80 -6.95
C LEU A 335 8.47 8.16 -6.66
N LEU A 336 9.08 8.80 -7.68
CA LEU A 336 9.64 10.14 -7.55
C LEU A 336 8.55 11.18 -7.22
N ASN A 337 7.40 11.12 -7.89
CA ASN A 337 6.28 12.03 -7.61
C ASN A 337 5.73 11.82 -6.19
N HIS A 338 5.53 10.56 -5.78
CA HIS A 338 5.07 10.27 -4.42
C HIS A 338 6.08 10.71 -3.35
N SER A 339 7.37 10.53 -3.61
CA SER A 339 8.43 11.02 -2.71
C SER A 339 8.43 12.55 -2.61
N ARG A 340 8.22 13.26 -3.73
CA ARG A 340 8.10 14.74 -3.72
C ARG A 340 6.88 15.19 -2.92
N GLU A 341 5.72 14.61 -3.16
CA GLU A 341 4.50 14.92 -2.39
C GLU A 341 4.69 14.68 -0.87
N ALA A 342 5.32 13.57 -0.51
CA ALA A 342 5.62 13.28 0.88
C ALA A 342 6.59 14.31 1.49
N PHE A 343 7.61 14.72 0.73
CA PHE A 343 8.57 15.73 1.16
C PHE A 343 7.91 17.11 1.34
N ASP A 344 7.08 17.53 0.39
CA ASP A 344 6.33 18.79 0.48
C ASP A 344 5.37 18.80 1.69
N ASN A 345 4.71 17.68 1.96
CA ASN A 345 3.86 17.53 3.15
C ASN A 345 4.65 17.61 4.44
N LEU A 346 5.84 16.97 4.49
CA LEU A 346 6.73 17.08 5.66
C LEU A 346 7.20 18.51 5.91
N GLN A 347 7.57 19.27 4.87
CA GLN A 347 7.94 20.66 4.98
C GLN A 347 6.79 21.53 5.53
N ARG A 348 5.57 21.30 5.02
CA ARG A 348 4.38 22.03 5.52
C ARG A 348 4.11 21.74 7.00
N LEU A 349 4.17 20.45 7.39
CA LEU A 349 4.00 20.06 8.80
C LEU A 349 5.10 20.65 9.69
N GLN A 350 6.35 20.64 9.23
CA GLN A 350 7.47 21.24 9.96
C GLN A 350 7.26 22.75 10.17
N ALA A 351 6.82 23.47 9.12
CA ALA A 351 6.51 24.89 9.24
C ALA A 351 5.38 25.17 10.25
N GLN A 352 4.33 24.33 10.23
CA GLN A 352 3.22 24.43 11.20
C GLN A 352 3.69 24.15 12.64
N ILE A 353 4.54 23.15 12.85
CA ILE A 353 5.10 22.83 14.17
C ILE A 353 5.93 24.00 14.68
N LEU A 354 6.83 24.56 13.87
CA LEU A 354 7.66 25.72 14.24
C LEU A 354 6.79 26.95 14.59
N GLN A 355 5.73 27.19 13.83
CA GLN A 355 4.79 28.27 14.12
C GLN A 355 4.05 28.03 15.45
N SER A 356 3.58 26.81 15.67
CA SER A 356 2.89 26.42 16.92
C SER A 356 3.84 26.52 18.13
N GLU A 357 5.09 26.06 18.00
CA GLU A 357 6.10 26.16 19.06
C GLU A 357 6.45 27.62 19.40
N LYS A 358 6.58 28.46 18.37
CA LYS A 358 6.79 29.90 18.55
C LYS A 358 5.62 30.55 19.30
N LEU A 359 4.38 30.20 18.94
CA LEU A 359 3.18 30.72 19.63
C LEU A 359 3.10 30.21 21.07
N ALA A 360 3.41 28.93 21.31
CA ALA A 360 3.43 28.35 22.64
C ALA A 360 4.48 29.03 23.56
N SER A 361 5.68 29.29 23.01
CA SER A 361 6.74 30.02 23.72
C SER A 361 6.32 31.43 24.07
N ILE A 362 5.71 32.18 23.15
CA ILE A 362 5.14 33.51 23.41
C ILE A 362 4.04 33.40 24.48
N GLY A 363 3.17 32.38 24.39
CA GLY A 363 2.12 32.14 25.38
C GLY A 363 2.64 31.95 26.81
N GLN A 364 3.71 31.20 26.95
CA GLN A 364 4.35 30.92 28.22
C GLN A 364 5.00 32.20 28.82
N LEU A 365 5.72 32.98 28.01
CA LEU A 365 6.33 34.24 28.43
C LEU A 365 5.29 35.29 28.81
N VAL A 366 4.25 35.46 27.99
CA VAL A 366 3.17 36.43 28.25
C VAL A 366 2.34 36.01 29.47
N GLY A 367 2.10 34.70 29.66
CA GLY A 367 1.40 34.18 30.83
C GLY A 367 2.11 34.46 32.15
N GLY A 368 3.43 34.39 32.18
CA GLY A 368 4.25 34.78 33.36
C GLY A 368 4.25 36.29 33.61
N ALA A 369 4.47 37.07 32.55
CA ALA A 369 4.49 38.53 32.64
C ALA A 369 3.11 39.16 32.92
N ALA A 370 2.03 38.45 32.62
CA ALA A 370 0.66 38.93 32.76
C ALA A 370 0.31 39.39 34.20
N HIS A 371 0.75 38.61 35.16
CA HIS A 371 0.50 38.93 36.58
C HIS A 371 1.32 40.14 37.04
N GLU A 372 2.57 40.23 36.57
CA GLU A 372 3.47 41.33 36.86
C GLU A 372 3.05 42.67 36.21
N LEU A 373 2.44 42.59 35.00
CA LEU A 373 1.91 43.78 34.32
C LEU A 373 0.56 44.26 34.89
N ASN A 374 -0.32 43.34 35.29
CA ASN A 374 -1.62 43.70 35.83
C ASN A 374 -1.53 44.41 37.21
N ASN A 375 -0.53 44.09 38.01
CA ASN A 375 -0.33 44.70 39.32
C ASN A 375 -0.10 46.22 39.24
N PRO A 376 0.90 46.76 38.50
CA PRO A 376 1.10 48.21 38.39
C PRO A 376 -0.05 48.89 37.66
N ILE A 377 -0.69 48.26 36.65
CA ILE A 377 -1.84 48.84 35.96
C ILE A 377 -3.03 49.02 36.91
N THR A 378 -3.28 48.06 37.80
CA THR A 378 -4.34 48.16 38.82
C THR A 378 -4.05 49.24 39.81
N ALA A 379 -2.79 49.41 40.29
CA ALA A 379 -2.36 50.49 41.18
C ALA A 379 -2.51 51.85 40.50
N MET A 380 -2.08 52.01 39.26
CA MET A 380 -2.24 53.27 38.50
C MET A 380 -3.72 53.63 38.31
N LEU A 381 -4.60 52.65 38.10
CA LEU A 381 -6.04 52.88 38.01
C LEU A 381 -6.60 53.39 39.33
N GLY A 382 -6.23 52.75 40.46
CA GLY A 382 -6.63 53.15 41.76
C GLY A 382 -6.15 54.56 42.10
N TYR A 383 -4.91 54.89 41.79
CA TYR A 383 -4.39 56.26 42.00
C TYR A 383 -5.07 57.31 41.11
N SER A 384 -5.39 56.94 39.86
CA SER A 384 -6.13 57.81 38.95
C SER A 384 -7.56 58.10 39.47
N ASP A 385 -8.25 57.06 39.98
CA ASP A 385 -9.60 57.22 40.54
C ASP A 385 -9.59 57.99 41.85
N LEU A 386 -8.59 57.81 42.74
CA LEU A 386 -8.36 58.57 43.89
C LEU A 386 -8.09 60.07 43.58
N LEU A 387 -7.26 60.34 42.57
CA LEU A 387 -6.98 61.70 42.13
C LEU A 387 -8.25 62.39 41.63
N LEU A 388 -9.10 61.72 40.91
CA LEU A 388 -10.39 62.23 40.42
C LEU A 388 -11.40 62.49 41.55
N SER A 389 -11.25 61.84 42.70
CA SER A 389 -12.09 62.03 43.87
C SER A 389 -11.64 63.20 44.75
N THR A 390 -10.47 63.82 44.51
CA THR A 390 -9.97 65.00 45.22
C THR A 390 -10.46 66.31 44.57
N ALA A 391 -10.36 67.41 45.27
CA ALA A 391 -10.70 68.76 44.77
C ALA A 391 -9.65 69.19 43.71
N LEU A 392 -9.91 68.93 42.45
CA LEU A 392 -9.06 69.29 41.28
C LEU A 392 -9.51 70.65 40.70
N THR A 393 -8.55 71.41 40.18
CA THR A 393 -8.86 72.64 39.43
C THR A 393 -9.50 72.30 38.11
N PRO A 394 -10.28 73.22 37.48
CA PRO A 394 -10.90 72.95 36.15
C PRO A 394 -9.93 72.58 35.05
N GLN A 395 -8.64 72.95 35.18
CA GLN A 395 -7.58 72.58 34.25
C GLN A 395 -6.98 71.18 34.53
N GLN A 396 -6.97 70.71 35.77
CA GLN A 396 -6.42 69.39 36.17
C GLN A 396 -7.41 68.23 35.95
N GLN A 397 -8.72 68.50 36.09
CA GLN A 397 -9.75 67.48 36.00
C GLN A 397 -9.75 66.74 34.65
N PRO A 398 -9.64 67.43 33.47
CA PRO A 398 -9.57 66.72 32.18
C PRO A 398 -8.26 65.93 32.01
N VAL A 399 -7.15 66.38 32.59
CA VAL A 399 -5.87 65.67 32.52
C VAL A 399 -5.93 64.40 33.38
N ALA A 400 -6.47 64.44 34.59
CA ALA A 400 -6.67 63.23 35.41
C ALA A 400 -7.61 62.24 34.79
N ALA A 401 -8.71 62.69 34.17
CA ALA A 401 -9.63 61.80 33.41
C ALA A 401 -8.94 61.13 32.22
N LYS A 402 -8.06 61.83 31.51
CA LYS A 402 -7.30 61.35 30.42
C LYS A 402 -6.26 60.29 30.82
N ILE A 403 -5.61 60.47 31.98
CA ILE A 403 -4.71 59.46 32.59
C ILE A 403 -5.49 58.18 32.89
N GLY A 404 -6.63 58.28 33.58
CA GLY A 404 -7.48 57.11 33.87
C GLY A 404 -7.95 56.36 32.59
N GLN A 405 -8.26 57.12 31.56
CA GLN A 405 -8.62 56.53 30.25
C GLN A 405 -7.45 55.77 29.61
N CYS A 406 -6.25 56.34 29.62
CA CYS A 406 -5.05 55.66 29.11
C CYS A 406 -4.74 54.37 29.89
N VAL A 407 -4.83 54.39 31.21
CA VAL A 407 -4.59 53.18 32.04
C VAL A 407 -5.63 52.10 31.77
N ARG A 408 -6.93 52.45 31.66
CA ARG A 408 -7.99 51.49 31.27
C ARG A 408 -7.73 50.87 29.91
N ARG A 409 -7.26 51.68 28.94
CA ARG A 409 -6.89 51.21 27.60
C ARG A 409 -5.71 50.25 27.65
N THR A 410 -4.64 50.58 28.38
CA THR A 410 -3.47 49.70 28.55
C THR A 410 -3.87 48.35 29.19
N ARG A 411 -4.76 48.35 30.20
CA ARG A 411 -5.29 47.14 30.81
C ARG A 411 -6.02 46.24 29.78
N SER A 412 -6.82 46.86 28.90
CA SER A 412 -7.53 46.12 27.85
C SER A 412 -6.57 45.49 26.85
N LEU A 413 -5.50 46.17 26.44
CA LEU A 413 -4.48 45.66 25.54
C LEU A 413 -3.71 44.48 26.17
N VAL A 414 -3.30 44.61 27.42
CA VAL A 414 -2.62 43.52 28.14
C VAL A 414 -3.54 42.31 28.31
N ALA A 415 -4.82 42.50 28.63
CA ALA A 415 -5.79 41.42 28.71
C ALA A 415 -5.99 40.70 27.36
N SER A 416 -6.03 41.45 26.26
CA SER A 416 -6.14 40.90 24.92
C SER A 416 -4.89 40.08 24.51
N LEU A 417 -3.69 40.56 24.86
CA LEU A 417 -2.43 39.87 24.60
C LEU A 417 -2.32 38.56 25.40
N ILE A 418 -2.73 38.59 26.68
CA ILE A 418 -2.78 37.37 27.53
C ILE A 418 -3.75 36.34 26.96
N SER A 419 -4.92 36.81 26.54
CA SER A 419 -5.94 35.94 25.96
C SER A 419 -5.45 35.29 24.65
N PHE A 420 -4.78 36.05 23.80
CA PHE A 420 -4.14 35.53 22.57
C PHE A 420 -3.06 34.48 22.89
N ALA A 421 -2.28 34.69 23.93
CA ALA A 421 -1.18 33.82 24.34
C ALA A 421 -1.63 32.52 25.05
N ARG A 422 -2.80 32.54 25.69
CA ARG A 422 -3.38 31.38 26.42
C ARG A 422 -4.30 30.50 25.59
N GLN A 423 -4.15 30.43 24.28
CA GLN A 423 -4.96 29.54 23.45
C GLN A 423 -4.72 28.08 23.82
N THR A 424 -5.41 27.59 24.84
CA THR A 424 -5.59 26.17 25.13
C THR A 424 -6.80 25.70 24.32
N PRO A 425 -6.68 24.66 23.48
CA PRO A 425 -7.83 24.10 22.75
C PRO A 425 -8.84 23.57 23.78
N ALA A 426 -9.96 24.29 23.97
CA ALA A 426 -11.06 23.78 24.77
C ALA A 426 -12.01 22.91 23.90
N ALA A 427 -12.72 21.99 24.54
CA ALA A 427 -13.64 21.11 23.84
C ALA A 427 -14.79 21.92 23.20
N LYS A 428 -14.94 21.80 21.87
CA LYS A 428 -16.07 22.42 21.14
C LYS A 428 -17.37 21.71 21.47
N THR A 429 -18.34 22.46 21.98
CA THR A 429 -19.65 21.97 22.40
C THR A 429 -20.78 22.66 21.62
N PRO A 430 -21.98 22.05 21.52
CA PRO A 430 -23.13 22.71 20.92
C PRO A 430 -23.59 23.92 21.79
N LEU A 431 -23.50 25.13 21.23
CA LEU A 431 -23.77 26.41 21.91
C LEU A 431 -25.02 27.08 21.35
N ASP A 432 -25.73 27.79 22.21
CA ASP A 432 -26.79 28.73 21.86
C ASP A 432 -26.22 30.14 21.77
N MET A 433 -26.19 30.70 20.55
CA MET A 433 -25.67 32.04 20.28
C MET A 433 -26.51 33.16 20.91
N ASN A 434 -27.80 32.92 21.14
CA ASN A 434 -28.65 33.88 21.86
C ASN A 434 -28.23 34.00 23.32
N THR A 435 -27.91 32.91 23.96
CA THR A 435 -27.42 32.90 25.33
C THR A 435 -26.06 33.58 25.41
N LEU A 436 -25.18 33.34 24.44
CA LEU A 436 -23.87 33.94 24.34
C LEU A 436 -23.95 35.47 24.13
N GLY A 437 -24.80 35.91 23.19
CA GLY A 437 -25.05 37.34 22.91
C GLY A 437 -25.60 38.09 24.13
N ARG A 438 -26.60 37.51 24.83
CA ARG A 438 -27.12 38.07 26.08
C ARG A 438 -26.06 38.20 27.16
N THR A 439 -25.22 37.16 27.30
CA THR A 439 -24.12 37.18 28.29
C THR A 439 -23.09 38.25 27.95
N ALA A 440 -22.71 38.41 26.68
CA ALA A 440 -21.79 39.42 26.23
C ALA A 440 -22.32 40.85 26.50
N VAL A 441 -23.59 41.10 26.14
CA VAL A 441 -24.24 42.41 26.43
C VAL A 441 -24.29 42.70 27.91
N LYS A 442 -24.66 41.71 28.74
CA LYS A 442 -24.69 41.87 30.22
C LYS A 442 -23.32 42.16 30.81
N LEU A 443 -22.27 41.47 30.35
CA LEU A 443 -20.89 41.71 30.81
C LEU A 443 -20.34 43.07 30.37
N ALA A 444 -20.75 43.56 29.19
CA ALA A 444 -20.38 44.88 28.70
C ALA A 444 -21.21 46.03 29.29
N GLN A 445 -22.22 45.74 30.16
CA GLN A 445 -23.20 46.71 30.66
C GLN A 445 -22.56 47.96 31.29
N ALA A 446 -21.55 47.80 32.11
CA ALA A 446 -20.86 48.92 32.74
C ALA A 446 -20.16 49.84 31.71
N GLN A 447 -19.70 49.28 30.58
CA GLN A 447 -19.01 50.03 29.53
C GLN A 447 -19.96 50.92 28.73
N TRP A 448 -21.11 50.41 28.30
CA TRP A 448 -22.04 51.18 27.48
C TRP A 448 -22.88 52.16 28.31
N GLN A 449 -23.17 51.84 29.59
CA GLN A 449 -23.81 52.77 30.49
C GLN A 449 -22.92 53.99 30.81
N ALA A 450 -21.61 53.77 30.97
CA ALA A 450 -20.66 54.86 31.25
C ALA A 450 -20.53 55.86 30.08
N VAL A 451 -20.86 55.43 28.84
CA VAL A 451 -20.79 56.28 27.62
C VAL A 451 -22.17 56.83 27.24
N GLY A 452 -23.24 56.44 27.94
CA GLY A 452 -24.61 56.91 27.69
C GLY A 452 -25.23 56.31 26.40
N ILE A 453 -24.77 55.13 26.01
CA ILE A 453 -25.27 54.38 24.85
C ILE A 453 -26.36 53.43 25.30
N GLU A 454 -27.43 53.28 24.53
CA GLU A 454 -28.48 52.27 24.74
C GLU A 454 -28.17 51.05 23.89
N VAL A 455 -28.20 49.83 24.49
CA VAL A 455 -28.03 48.58 23.76
C VAL A 455 -29.35 47.83 23.65
N ARG A 456 -29.86 47.64 22.46
CA ARG A 456 -31.10 46.90 22.18
C ARG A 456 -30.78 45.54 21.58
N THR A 457 -31.43 44.49 22.10
CA THR A 457 -31.25 43.11 21.63
C THR A 457 -32.46 42.59 20.91
N GLU A 458 -32.29 42.15 19.67
CA GLU A 458 -33.29 41.51 18.84
C GLU A 458 -32.82 40.09 18.45
N LEU A 459 -33.24 39.11 19.24
CA LEU A 459 -32.74 37.74 19.13
C LEU A 459 -33.80 36.82 18.52
N ASP A 460 -33.44 36.10 17.46
CA ASP A 460 -34.28 35.09 16.80
C ASP A 460 -34.54 33.91 17.75
N LYS A 461 -35.80 33.55 17.96
CA LYS A 461 -36.22 32.49 18.89
C LYS A 461 -35.86 31.07 18.42
N ASP A 462 -35.77 30.89 17.10
CA ASP A 462 -35.55 29.58 16.44
C ASP A 462 -34.10 29.42 15.92
N LEU A 463 -33.14 30.10 16.55
CA LEU A 463 -31.75 30.07 16.13
C LEU A 463 -31.13 28.70 16.39
N PRO A 464 -30.56 28.03 15.37
CA PRO A 464 -29.92 26.73 15.54
C PRO A 464 -28.64 26.82 16.36
N LYS A 465 -28.28 25.72 17.04
CA LYS A 465 -27.01 25.63 17.80
C LYS A 465 -25.81 25.61 16.89
N VAL A 466 -24.71 26.17 17.37
CA VAL A 466 -23.37 26.20 16.71
C VAL A 466 -22.42 25.33 17.51
N ILE A 467 -21.48 24.67 16.87
CA ILE A 467 -20.42 23.91 17.56
C ILE A 467 -19.23 24.83 17.78
N GLY A 468 -18.91 25.10 19.03
CA GLY A 468 -17.82 26.01 19.38
C GLY A 468 -17.39 25.98 20.84
N ASP A 469 -16.35 26.74 21.11
CA ASP A 469 -15.88 27.07 22.47
C ASP A 469 -16.59 28.32 22.98
N SER A 470 -17.36 28.19 24.06
CA SER A 470 -18.16 29.29 24.61
C SER A 470 -17.30 30.46 25.07
N ASN A 471 -16.10 30.20 25.60
CA ASN A 471 -15.21 31.26 26.10
C ASN A 471 -14.58 32.05 24.95
N GLN A 472 -14.11 31.35 23.92
CA GLN A 472 -13.53 31.99 22.74
C GLN A 472 -14.58 32.81 21.96
N LEU A 473 -15.78 32.28 21.75
CA LEU A 473 -16.85 32.98 21.07
C LEU A 473 -17.41 34.15 21.93
N LEU A 474 -17.46 34.02 23.26
CA LEU A 474 -17.82 35.12 24.17
C LEU A 474 -16.78 36.25 24.07
N GLN A 475 -15.50 35.90 23.97
CA GLN A 475 -14.42 36.88 23.80
C GLN A 475 -14.60 37.65 22.47
N VAL A 476 -14.93 36.95 21.35
CA VAL A 476 -15.25 37.60 20.09
C VAL A 476 -16.39 38.59 20.24
N CYS A 477 -17.50 38.18 20.87
CA CYS A 477 -18.64 39.05 21.10
C CYS A 477 -18.29 40.30 21.94
N LEU A 478 -17.54 40.13 23.03
CA LEU A 478 -17.11 41.26 23.91
C LEU A 478 -16.20 42.24 23.16
N GLN A 479 -15.26 41.72 22.37
CA GLN A 479 -14.37 42.55 21.55
C GLN A 479 -15.13 43.36 20.49
N LEU A 480 -16.11 42.73 19.82
CA LEU A 480 -16.92 43.39 18.81
C LEU A 480 -17.87 44.45 19.45
N ILE A 481 -18.48 44.17 20.61
CA ILE A 481 -19.26 45.15 21.35
C ILE A 481 -18.37 46.33 21.71
N GLY A 482 -17.16 46.09 22.26
CA GLY A 482 -16.22 47.14 22.62
C GLY A 482 -15.85 48.03 21.41
N ASN A 483 -15.59 47.44 20.27
CA ASN A 483 -15.31 48.19 19.02
C ASN A 483 -16.52 49.03 18.57
N CYS A 484 -17.74 48.47 18.64
CA CYS A 484 -18.96 49.21 18.30
C CYS A 484 -19.21 50.38 19.24
N LEU A 485 -19.00 50.21 20.55
CA LEU A 485 -19.15 51.26 21.55
C LEU A 485 -18.14 52.40 21.35
N TYR A 486 -16.91 52.08 20.98
CA TYR A 486 -15.89 53.08 20.67
C TYR A 486 -16.31 53.92 19.44
N VAL A 487 -16.73 53.29 18.35
CA VAL A 487 -17.20 53.99 17.13
C VAL A 487 -18.44 54.85 17.41
N LEU A 488 -19.38 54.35 18.24
CA LEU A 488 -20.57 55.14 18.66
C LEU A 488 -20.19 56.35 19.50
N GLY A 489 -19.24 56.20 20.43
CA GLY A 489 -18.77 57.30 21.29
C GLY A 489 -18.12 58.42 20.46
N GLU A 490 -17.33 58.11 19.43
CA GLU A 490 -16.73 59.11 18.54
C GLU A 490 -17.75 59.81 17.62
N ARG A 491 -18.82 59.13 17.25
CA ARG A 491 -19.85 59.64 16.34
C ARG A 491 -21.05 60.29 17.00
N GLY A 492 -21.13 60.30 18.32
CA GLY A 492 -22.30 60.82 19.02
C GLY A 492 -23.56 59.96 18.84
N GLY A 493 -23.41 58.69 18.40
CA GLY A 493 -24.50 57.74 18.26
C GLY A 493 -24.98 57.26 19.64
N LYS A 494 -26.30 56.94 19.76
CA LYS A 494 -26.92 56.61 21.05
C LYS A 494 -27.40 55.16 21.16
N VAL A 495 -27.50 54.41 20.07
CA VAL A 495 -28.10 53.06 20.10
C VAL A 495 -27.26 52.06 19.33
N LEU A 496 -26.98 50.90 19.97
CA LEU A 496 -26.38 49.71 19.37
C LEU A 496 -27.41 48.59 19.33
N TYR A 497 -27.71 48.06 18.18
CA TYR A 497 -28.54 46.86 18.05
C TYR A 497 -27.67 45.64 17.98
N VAL A 498 -28.01 44.62 18.75
CA VAL A 498 -27.42 43.27 18.71
C VAL A 498 -28.49 42.33 18.23
N ARG A 499 -28.36 41.84 16.98
CA ARG A 499 -29.34 40.97 16.31
C ARG A 499 -28.77 39.61 16.05
N THR A 500 -29.59 38.58 16.22
CA THR A 500 -29.28 37.24 15.76
C THR A 500 -30.27 36.81 14.70
N GLU A 501 -29.82 36.20 13.66
CA GLU A 501 -30.67 35.67 12.60
C GLU A 501 -30.11 34.38 12.01
N ARG A 502 -30.96 33.60 11.38
CA ARG A 502 -30.58 32.41 10.62
C ARG A 502 -30.46 32.77 9.15
N ASP A 503 -29.27 32.56 8.56
CA ASP A 503 -29.08 32.65 7.10
C ASP A 503 -28.73 31.27 6.54
N ARG A 504 -29.67 30.66 5.81
CA ARG A 504 -29.56 29.34 5.16
C ARG A 504 -28.94 28.27 6.07
N ASN A 505 -27.59 28.13 6.05
CA ASN A 505 -26.83 27.15 6.82
C ASN A 505 -25.89 27.78 7.87
N ALA A 506 -26.04 29.07 8.12
CA ALA A 506 -25.23 29.83 9.08
C ALA A 506 -26.10 30.47 10.16
N CYS A 507 -25.54 30.61 11.36
CA CYS A 507 -26.03 31.44 12.42
C CYS A 507 -25.27 32.78 12.33
N VAL A 508 -25.99 33.87 12.19
CA VAL A 508 -25.43 35.22 12.03
C VAL A 508 -25.73 36.06 13.26
N LEU A 509 -24.68 36.61 13.88
CA LEU A 509 -24.77 37.58 14.94
C LEU A 509 -24.36 38.94 14.36
N ARG A 510 -25.29 39.91 14.37
CA ARG A 510 -25.06 41.26 13.82
C ARG A 510 -25.03 42.31 14.93
N PHE A 511 -24.05 43.19 14.80
CA PHE A 511 -23.94 44.41 15.59
C PHE A 511 -24.21 45.58 14.64
N VAL A 512 -25.36 46.26 14.82
CA VAL A 512 -25.79 47.34 13.92
C VAL A 512 -25.69 48.69 14.66
N ILE A 513 -24.98 49.60 14.04
CA ILE A 513 -24.82 50.98 14.50
C ILE A 513 -25.66 51.85 13.56
N GLU A 514 -26.74 52.49 14.06
CA GLU A 514 -27.52 53.42 13.31
C GLU A 514 -26.83 54.80 13.20
N PRO A 515 -26.94 55.50 12.04
CA PRO A 515 -26.38 56.82 11.85
C PRO A 515 -27.07 57.83 12.78
N SER A 516 -26.29 58.69 13.46
CA SER A 516 -26.83 59.86 14.11
C SER A 516 -27.29 60.89 13.06
N VAL A 517 -28.44 61.51 13.29
CA VAL A 517 -29.13 62.41 12.31
C VAL A 517 -28.32 63.66 11.87
N GLN A 518 -27.08 63.85 12.30
CA GLN A 518 -26.33 65.11 12.13
C GLN A 518 -24.96 65.00 11.50
N THR A 519 -24.71 64.10 10.57
CA THR A 519 -23.46 64.18 9.78
C THR A 519 -23.70 63.80 8.32
N SER A 520 -24.26 64.78 7.57
CA SER A 520 -24.18 64.81 6.12
C SER A 520 -22.82 65.37 5.70
N GLY A 521 -21.95 64.55 5.11
CA GLY A 521 -20.91 65.04 4.24
C GLY A 521 -19.46 64.65 4.42
N GLU A 522 -19.03 63.93 5.45
CA GLU A 522 -17.63 63.47 5.53
C GLU A 522 -17.50 62.00 5.19
N GLN A 523 -16.69 61.69 4.16
CA GLN A 523 -16.19 60.34 3.91
C GLN A 523 -15.27 59.91 5.05
N VAL A 524 -15.83 59.38 6.11
CA VAL A 524 -15.03 58.76 7.16
C VAL A 524 -14.59 57.41 6.67
N SER A 525 -13.36 57.34 6.17
CA SER A 525 -12.61 56.13 6.00
C SER A 525 -12.57 55.39 7.34
N PHE A 526 -12.88 54.10 7.36
CA PHE A 526 -12.49 53.23 8.48
C PHE A 526 -10.95 53.16 8.51
N GLN A 527 -10.29 54.20 8.95
CA GLN A 527 -8.90 54.07 9.41
C GLN A 527 -8.97 53.34 10.74
N THR A 528 -8.84 52.01 10.67
CA THR A 528 -8.58 51.16 11.81
C THR A 528 -7.31 51.65 12.46
N SER A 529 -7.41 52.13 13.71
CA SER A 529 -6.20 52.34 14.49
C SER A 529 -5.41 51.01 14.56
N PRO A 530 -4.09 51.03 14.63
CA PRO A 530 -3.29 49.80 14.73
C PRO A 530 -3.78 48.83 15.83
N GLU A 531 -4.45 49.38 16.83
CA GLU A 531 -4.99 48.66 18.00
C GLU A 531 -6.31 47.94 17.70
N GLU A 532 -7.20 48.55 16.90
CA GLU A 532 -8.42 47.90 16.39
C GLU A 532 -8.08 46.76 15.42
N SER A 533 -6.98 46.88 14.67
CA SER A 533 -6.51 45.85 13.78
C SER A 533 -6.04 44.59 14.53
N LEU A 534 -5.42 44.73 15.68
CA LEU A 534 -4.93 43.60 16.48
C LEU A 534 -6.08 42.82 17.14
N GLY A 535 -7.07 43.53 17.71
CA GLY A 535 -8.24 42.91 18.32
C GLY A 535 -9.13 42.17 17.29
N LEU A 536 -9.27 42.72 16.11
CA LEU A 536 -10.02 42.08 15.01
C LEU A 536 -9.28 40.93 14.40
N ALA A 537 -7.95 40.99 14.31
CA ALA A 537 -7.13 39.86 13.86
C ALA A 537 -7.26 38.65 14.80
N ALA A 538 -7.30 38.90 16.12
CA ALA A 538 -7.54 37.86 17.11
C ALA A 538 -8.95 37.25 16.97
N CYS A 539 -9.98 38.08 16.77
CA CYS A 539 -11.34 37.59 16.48
C CYS A 539 -11.40 36.76 15.21
N GLN A 540 -10.69 37.17 14.17
CA GLN A 540 -10.64 36.44 12.90
C GLN A 540 -9.99 35.07 13.04
N GLY A 541 -8.91 34.93 13.84
CA GLY A 541 -8.29 33.64 14.17
C GLY A 541 -9.24 32.70 14.89
N ILE A 542 -9.94 33.19 15.92
CA ILE A 542 -10.94 32.41 16.67
C ILE A 542 -12.08 31.96 15.76
N LEU A 543 -12.58 32.86 14.91
CA LEU A 543 -13.68 32.52 13.98
C LEU A 543 -13.25 31.49 12.92
N GLN A 544 -12.04 31.59 12.39
CA GLN A 544 -11.49 30.60 11.46
C GLN A 544 -11.40 29.20 12.10
N GLU A 545 -10.98 29.09 13.34
CA GLU A 545 -11.00 27.82 14.10
C GLU A 545 -12.42 27.25 14.24
N HIS A 546 -13.43 28.12 14.27
CA HIS A 546 -14.84 27.77 14.32
C HIS A 546 -15.49 27.65 12.93
N ARG A 547 -14.71 27.72 11.85
CA ARG A 547 -15.18 27.73 10.46
C ARG A 547 -16.16 28.88 10.17
N GLY A 548 -16.02 29.97 10.93
CA GLY A 548 -16.82 31.17 10.82
C GLY A 548 -16.07 32.30 10.11
N GLU A 549 -16.79 33.36 9.83
CA GLU A 549 -16.32 34.55 9.13
C GLU A 549 -16.83 35.82 9.82
N ILE A 550 -16.04 36.89 9.74
CA ILE A 550 -16.48 38.24 10.15
C ILE A 550 -16.63 39.11 8.90
N ARG A 551 -17.78 39.76 8.77
CA ARG A 551 -18.06 40.66 7.66
C ARG A 551 -18.36 42.06 8.19
N ARG A 552 -17.96 43.07 7.43
CA ARG A 552 -18.24 44.46 7.67
C ARG A 552 -19.00 45.02 6.46
N GLU A 553 -20.15 45.59 6.73
CA GLU A 553 -21.00 46.15 5.72
C GLU A 553 -21.37 47.59 6.09
N ARG A 554 -21.47 48.44 5.10
CA ARG A 554 -22.02 49.79 5.23
C ARG A 554 -23.24 49.90 4.34
N HIS A 555 -24.35 50.17 4.95
CA HIS A 555 -25.59 50.38 4.18
C HIS A 555 -25.66 51.81 3.60
N ALA A 556 -26.53 51.97 2.58
CA ALA A 556 -26.74 53.25 1.88
C ALA A 556 -27.32 54.35 2.80
N ASP A 557 -27.98 53.94 3.92
CA ASP A 557 -28.49 54.80 4.96
C ASP A 557 -27.42 55.33 5.93
N GLY A 558 -26.16 54.87 5.75
CA GLY A 558 -25.02 55.20 6.59
C GLY A 558 -24.86 54.33 7.82
N SER A 559 -25.71 53.34 8.04
CA SER A 559 -25.57 52.37 9.13
C SER A 559 -24.36 51.47 8.89
N LEU A 560 -23.67 51.09 9.99
CA LEU A 560 -22.56 50.20 9.99
C LEU A 560 -22.97 48.88 10.61
N ILE A 561 -22.71 47.78 9.90
CA ILE A 561 -23.02 46.43 10.35
C ILE A 561 -21.72 45.61 10.44
N LEU A 562 -21.51 45.06 11.62
CA LEU A 562 -20.50 44.05 11.90
C LEU A 562 -21.22 42.72 12.07
N SER A 563 -21.01 41.74 11.18
CA SER A 563 -21.64 40.43 11.26
C SER A 563 -20.61 39.33 11.50
N VAL A 564 -20.97 38.39 12.36
CA VAL A 564 -20.26 37.14 12.61
C VAL A 564 -21.11 36.00 12.09
N GLU A 565 -20.60 35.25 11.14
CA GLU A 565 -21.25 34.08 10.56
C GLU A 565 -20.59 32.81 11.09
N LEU A 566 -21.39 31.88 11.63
CA LEU A 566 -20.93 30.60 12.14
C LEU A 566 -21.76 29.46 11.56
N PRO A 567 -21.14 28.33 11.14
CA PRO A 567 -21.87 27.21 10.55
C PRO A 567 -22.79 26.55 11.60
N VAL A 568 -24.00 26.22 11.18
CA VAL A 568 -24.99 25.51 12.00
C VAL A 568 -24.54 24.10 12.29
N ALA A 569 -24.72 23.64 13.54
CA ALA A 569 -24.49 22.26 13.92
C ALA A 569 -25.48 21.36 13.15
N ARG A 570 -25.00 20.55 12.19
CA ARG A 570 -25.79 19.45 11.65
C ARG A 570 -25.95 18.41 12.74
N ILE A 571 -27.09 18.39 13.41
CA ILE A 571 -27.50 17.25 14.22
C ILE A 571 -27.76 16.12 13.20
N ALA A 572 -26.84 15.15 13.10
CA ALA A 572 -27.12 13.91 12.39
C ALA A 572 -28.35 13.30 13.04
N SER A 573 -29.49 13.31 12.33
CA SER A 573 -30.68 12.56 12.72
C SER A 573 -30.26 11.10 12.88
N ALA A 574 -30.30 10.61 14.11
CA ALA A 574 -30.08 9.21 14.44
C ALA A 574 -31.22 8.38 13.84
N THR A 575 -31.06 7.96 12.60
CA THR A 575 -31.74 6.80 12.05
C THR A 575 -30.81 5.61 12.25
N SER A 576 -31.25 4.75 13.16
CA SER A 576 -30.67 3.46 13.50
C SER A 576 -30.20 2.67 12.27
N LYS A 577 -28.90 2.43 12.15
CA LYS A 577 -28.34 1.20 11.62
C LYS A 577 -27.15 0.87 12.51
N GLU A 578 -27.30 -0.20 13.27
CA GLU A 578 -26.24 -0.89 13.98
C GLU A 578 -25.09 -1.14 13.00
N ALA A 579 -24.06 -0.34 13.11
CA ALA A 579 -22.76 -0.65 12.54
C ALA A 579 -21.94 -1.25 13.68
N THR A 580 -21.82 -2.56 13.68
CA THR A 580 -20.85 -3.35 14.43
C THR A 580 -19.48 -2.70 14.30
N VAL A 581 -19.01 -2.09 15.38
CA VAL A 581 -17.64 -1.60 15.52
C VAL A 581 -16.74 -2.82 15.72
N PRO A 582 -15.69 -3.03 14.91
CA PRO A 582 -14.69 -4.06 15.24
C PRO A 582 -13.88 -3.57 16.44
N VAL A 583 -14.00 -4.31 17.53
CA VAL A 583 -13.15 -4.17 18.72
C VAL A 583 -11.73 -4.61 18.34
N LEU A 584 -10.85 -3.66 18.14
CA LEU A 584 -9.40 -3.89 18.06
C LEU A 584 -8.72 -2.89 19.00
N TRP A 585 -8.00 -3.46 19.96
CA TRP A 585 -7.11 -2.91 20.97
C TRP A 585 -7.60 -3.13 22.41
N GLN A 586 -7.52 -4.40 22.86
CA GLN A 586 -7.26 -4.67 24.26
C GLN A 586 -5.73 -4.81 24.44
N SER A 587 -5.14 -3.81 25.08
CA SER A 587 -3.80 -3.85 25.63
C SER A 587 -3.68 -4.96 26.68
N ARG A 588 -2.78 -5.93 26.50
CA ARG A 588 -2.34 -6.84 27.55
C ARG A 588 -1.29 -6.13 28.41
N PRO A 589 -1.37 -6.23 29.75
CA PRO A 589 -0.33 -5.74 30.62
C PRO A 589 0.89 -6.67 30.60
N TYR A 590 2.05 -6.06 30.70
CA TYR A 590 3.33 -6.76 30.91
C TYR A 590 3.33 -7.52 32.24
N ALA A 591 3.70 -8.77 32.23
CA ALA A 591 4.39 -9.53 33.26
C ALA A 591 5.39 -10.47 32.57
#